data_42fc1ea80bd82bd8ae2cb041f6493734
#
_entry.id   42fc1ea80bd82bd8ae2cb041f6493734
#
_cell.length_a   1.000
_cell.length_b   1.000
_cell.length_c   1.000
_cell.angle_alpha   90.00
_cell.angle_beta   90.00
_cell.angle_gamma   90.00
#
_symmetry.space_group_name_H-M   'P 1'
#
loop_
_entity.id
_entity.type
_entity.pdbx_description
1 polymer ?
#
loop_
_entity_poly.entity_id
_entity_poly.type
_entity_poly.pdbx_seq_one_letter_code
_entity_poly.pdbx_strand_id
1 'polypeptide(L)'
;KAALAEAIENCKAAGARRALPLAVSGAFHTPLMAEAASELRAFVSDFTFHAPTMDIYSNLDGKVYDCSNLPEHLEQHMISPVRWTRLVQNGMAAGLTSACEIGPGKTLTGFAGKISKELTCKTVQDMAGVQAAAE
;
A
#
# COMPACT_ATOMS: atom_id res chain seq x y z
N LYS A 1 -21.14 7.34 9.31
CA LYS A 1 -21.69 7.54 7.92
C LYS A 1 -22.08 9.00 7.70
N ALA A 2 -22.74 9.70 8.65
CA ALA A 2 -23.15 11.10 8.50
C ALA A 2 -21.95 12.04 8.25
N ALA A 3 -20.90 11.97 9.09
CA ALA A 3 -19.68 12.77 8.91
C ALA A 3 -18.98 12.55 7.58
N LEU A 4 -19.04 11.33 7.00
CA LEU A 4 -18.49 11.06 5.67
C LEU A 4 -19.26 11.77 4.58
N ALA A 5 -20.59 11.79 4.66
CA ALA A 5 -21.44 12.50 3.69
C ALA A 5 -21.17 14.01 3.74
N GLU A 6 -21.06 14.59 4.94
CA GLU A 6 -20.70 15.99 5.13
C GLU A 6 -19.30 16.30 4.58
N ALA A 7 -18.32 15.45 4.86
CA ALA A 7 -16.96 15.61 4.31
C ALA A 7 -16.94 15.59 2.77
N ILE A 8 -17.75 14.72 2.14
CA ILE A 8 -17.88 14.66 0.68
C ILE A 8 -18.42 15.99 0.12
N GLU A 9 -19.47 16.54 0.73
CA GLU A 9 -20.03 17.82 0.29
C GLU A 9 -19.06 18.99 0.51
N ASN A 10 -18.35 19.03 1.64
CA ASN A 10 -17.33 20.02 1.92
C ASN A 10 -16.17 19.94 0.91
N CYS A 11 -15.72 18.74 0.53
CA CYS A 11 -14.70 18.55 -0.50
C CYS A 11 -15.17 19.08 -1.87
N LYS A 12 -16.41 18.82 -2.25
CA LYS A 12 -16.98 19.32 -3.50
C LYS A 12 -17.07 20.86 -3.49
N ALA A 13 -17.56 21.43 -2.39
CA ALA A 13 -17.63 22.89 -2.21
C ALA A 13 -16.25 23.56 -2.28
N ALA A 14 -15.20 22.87 -1.81
CA ALA A 14 -13.81 23.30 -1.91
C ALA A 14 -13.18 23.06 -3.28
N GLY A 15 -13.95 22.64 -4.30
CA GLY A 15 -13.48 22.47 -5.67
C GLY A 15 -12.91 21.08 -6.01
N ALA A 16 -13.13 20.08 -5.19
CA ALA A 16 -12.73 18.72 -5.54
C ALA A 16 -13.52 18.21 -6.75
N ARG A 17 -12.82 17.75 -7.78
CA ARG A 17 -13.43 17.19 -9.00
C ARG A 17 -14.26 15.95 -8.73
N ARG A 18 -13.83 15.17 -7.73
CA ARG A 18 -14.50 13.92 -7.30
C ARG A 18 -14.30 13.73 -5.80
N ALA A 19 -15.35 13.44 -5.09
CA ALA A 19 -15.34 12.97 -3.71
C ALA A 19 -16.36 11.83 -3.63
N LEU A 20 -15.87 10.59 -3.50
CA LEU A 20 -16.69 9.37 -3.56
C LEU A 20 -16.44 8.52 -2.33
N PRO A 21 -17.47 7.88 -1.77
CA PRO A 21 -17.26 6.88 -0.74
C PRO A 21 -16.57 5.66 -1.33
N LEU A 22 -15.66 5.06 -0.57
CA LEU A 22 -15.04 3.79 -0.94
C LEU A 22 -15.87 2.64 -0.39
N ALA A 23 -16.04 1.59 -1.20
CA ALA A 23 -16.68 0.34 -0.80
C ALA A 23 -15.68 -0.53 -0.01
N VAL A 24 -15.37 -0.13 1.23
CA VAL A 24 -14.46 -0.86 2.13
C VAL A 24 -15.22 -1.38 3.33
N SER A 25 -14.80 -2.53 3.88
CA SER A 25 -15.44 -3.21 5.00
C SER A 25 -15.05 -2.66 6.37
N GLY A 26 -13.96 -1.88 6.46
CA GLY A 26 -13.43 -1.36 7.72
C GLY A 26 -12.67 -0.05 7.56
N ALA A 27 -12.34 0.57 8.70
CA ALA A 27 -11.57 1.80 8.77
C ALA A 27 -10.06 1.53 8.74
N PHE A 28 -9.60 0.70 7.79
CA PHE A 28 -8.19 0.34 7.65
C PHE A 28 -7.30 1.57 7.54
N HIS A 29 -6.08 1.44 8.05
CA HIS A 29 -5.07 2.50 8.06
C HIS A 29 -5.48 3.73 8.89
N THR A 30 -6.28 3.52 9.95
CA THR A 30 -6.65 4.54 10.93
C THR A 30 -6.58 4.00 12.36
N PRO A 31 -6.51 4.87 13.39
CA PRO A 31 -6.52 4.45 14.81
C PRO A 31 -7.75 3.64 15.23
N LEU A 32 -8.84 3.66 14.47
CA LEU A 32 -10.02 2.85 14.73
C LEU A 32 -9.77 1.33 14.59
N MET A 33 -8.64 0.94 14.01
CA MET A 33 -8.20 -0.46 13.90
C MET A 33 -7.28 -0.91 15.04
N ALA A 34 -7.09 -0.10 16.09
CA ALA A 34 -6.09 -0.36 17.14
C ALA A 34 -6.28 -1.70 17.85
N GLU A 35 -7.52 -2.08 18.16
CA GLU A 35 -7.83 -3.37 18.80
C GLU A 35 -7.42 -4.54 17.90
N ALA A 36 -7.88 -4.57 16.65
CA ALA A 36 -7.52 -5.60 15.68
C ALA A 36 -6.01 -5.61 15.36
N ALA A 37 -5.37 -4.45 15.38
CA ALA A 37 -3.93 -4.34 15.19
C ALA A 37 -3.13 -4.97 16.34
N SER A 38 -3.58 -4.76 17.58
CA SER A 38 -2.98 -5.39 18.77
C SER A 38 -3.17 -6.91 18.77
N GLU A 39 -4.35 -7.40 18.39
CA GLU A 39 -4.61 -8.83 18.22
C GLU A 39 -3.71 -9.45 17.14
N LEU A 40 -3.56 -8.78 15.98
CA LEU A 40 -2.66 -9.22 14.94
C LEU A 40 -1.22 -9.30 15.45
N ARG A 41 -0.74 -8.28 16.17
CA ARG A 41 0.60 -8.28 16.77
C ARG A 41 0.80 -9.48 17.69
N ALA A 42 -0.15 -9.73 18.59
CA ALA A 42 -0.09 -10.88 19.49
C ALA A 42 -0.01 -12.19 18.71
N PHE A 43 -0.88 -12.37 17.73
CA PHE A 43 -0.91 -13.58 16.89
C PHE A 43 0.40 -13.79 16.12
N VAL A 44 0.92 -12.77 15.46
CA VAL A 44 2.14 -12.93 14.64
C VAL A 44 3.42 -13.03 15.48
N SER A 45 3.39 -12.66 16.76
CA SER A 45 4.55 -12.76 17.65
C SER A 45 4.95 -14.21 17.94
N ASP A 46 4.05 -15.18 17.72
CA ASP A 46 4.33 -16.61 17.87
C ASP A 46 5.07 -17.21 16.66
N PHE A 47 5.25 -16.44 15.57
CA PHE A 47 5.91 -16.90 14.37
C PHE A 47 7.37 -16.48 14.32
N THR A 48 8.23 -17.35 13.78
CA THR A 48 9.61 -17.00 13.46
C THR A 48 9.67 -16.39 12.08
N PHE A 49 10.14 -15.15 12.00
CA PHE A 49 10.39 -14.47 10.74
C PHE A 49 11.87 -14.51 10.39
N HIS A 50 12.17 -14.73 9.12
CA HIS A 50 13.53 -14.72 8.59
C HIS A 50 13.81 -13.39 7.89
N ALA A 51 15.07 -12.99 7.86
CA ALA A 51 15.49 -11.83 7.08
C ALA A 51 15.12 -12.01 5.60
N PRO A 52 14.59 -10.97 4.95
CA PRO A 52 14.26 -11.04 3.53
C PRO A 52 15.52 -11.16 2.69
N THR A 53 15.40 -11.82 1.52
CA THR A 53 16.49 -11.94 0.54
C THR A 53 16.53 -10.79 -0.45
N MET A 54 15.59 -9.86 -0.36
CA MET A 54 15.46 -8.67 -1.20
C MET A 54 14.96 -7.50 -0.36
N ASP A 55 15.16 -6.28 -0.83
CA ASP A 55 14.66 -5.09 -0.18
C ASP A 55 13.13 -5.07 -0.13
N ILE A 56 12.59 -4.86 1.06
CA ILE A 56 11.14 -4.65 1.29
C ILE A 56 10.93 -3.19 1.66
N TYR A 57 10.12 -2.49 0.88
CA TYR A 57 9.77 -1.11 1.19
C TYR A 57 8.54 -1.04 2.08
N SER A 58 8.67 -0.33 3.20
CA SER A 58 7.59 -0.13 4.16
C SER A 58 6.54 0.85 3.66
N ASN A 59 5.27 0.51 3.85
CA ASN A 59 4.16 1.45 3.62
C ASN A 59 4.07 2.57 4.67
N LEU A 60 4.74 2.45 5.82
CA LEU A 60 4.69 3.44 6.90
C LEU A 60 5.46 4.72 6.53
N ASP A 61 6.62 4.57 5.94
CA ASP A 61 7.52 5.69 5.64
C ASP A 61 8.09 5.66 4.21
N GLY A 62 7.82 4.60 3.46
CA GLY A 62 8.31 4.40 2.09
C GLY A 62 9.79 4.06 2.00
N LYS A 63 10.45 3.66 3.09
CA LYS A 63 11.86 3.28 3.12
C LYS A 63 12.02 1.76 3.13
N VAL A 64 13.24 1.31 2.86
CA VAL A 64 13.61 -0.09 3.07
C VAL A 64 13.46 -0.44 4.56
N TYR A 65 12.77 -1.53 4.81
CA TYR A 65 12.51 -2.05 6.15
C TYR A 65 13.43 -3.24 6.43
N ASP A 66 14.12 -3.20 7.55
CA ASP A 66 15.11 -4.23 7.96
C ASP A 66 14.49 -5.51 8.53
N CYS A 67 13.17 -5.53 8.71
CA CYS A 67 12.41 -6.64 9.28
C CYS A 67 12.81 -7.03 10.71
N SER A 68 13.49 -6.17 11.46
CA SER A 68 13.98 -6.44 12.81
C SER A 68 12.84 -6.63 13.83
N ASN A 69 11.70 -5.98 13.65
CA ASN A 69 10.53 -6.07 14.53
C ASN A 69 9.23 -6.14 13.71
N LEU A 70 9.02 -7.24 13.00
CA LEU A 70 7.89 -7.38 12.08
C LEU A 70 6.51 -7.36 12.79
N PRO A 71 6.31 -7.97 13.98
CA PRO A 71 5.01 -7.90 14.66
C PRO A 71 4.57 -6.46 14.97
N GLU A 72 5.45 -5.62 15.50
CA GLU A 72 5.15 -4.21 15.77
C GLU A 72 4.93 -3.43 14.47
N HIS A 73 5.73 -3.71 13.44
CA HIS A 73 5.60 -3.08 12.14
C HIS A 73 4.24 -3.35 11.51
N LEU A 74 3.75 -4.59 11.57
CA LEU A 74 2.43 -4.98 11.06
C LEU A 74 1.29 -4.33 11.85
N GLU A 75 1.42 -4.23 13.18
CA GLU A 75 0.50 -3.47 14.03
C GLU A 75 0.40 -2.01 13.56
N GLN A 76 1.55 -1.34 13.45
CA GLN A 76 1.60 0.05 12.99
C GLN A 76 1.05 0.24 11.57
N HIS A 77 1.25 -0.76 10.71
CA HIS A 77 0.74 -0.73 9.35
C HIS A 77 -0.80 -0.70 9.29
N MET A 78 -1.48 -1.39 10.20
CA MET A 78 -2.95 -1.41 10.26
C MET A 78 -3.57 -0.08 10.69
N ILE A 79 -2.85 0.71 11.50
CA ILE A 79 -3.37 1.96 12.09
C ILE A 79 -2.80 3.23 11.44
N SER A 80 -1.88 3.09 10.49
CA SER A 80 -1.18 4.22 9.87
C SER A 80 -1.51 4.34 8.38
N PRO A 81 -1.50 5.56 7.81
CA PRO A 81 -1.69 5.77 6.39
C PRO A 81 -0.63 5.10 5.54
N VAL A 82 -1.03 4.56 4.39
CA VAL A 82 -0.12 4.01 3.37
C VAL A 82 0.58 5.15 2.62
N ARG A 83 1.91 5.19 2.67
CA ARG A 83 2.74 6.22 2.03
C ARG A 83 3.17 5.83 0.61
N TRP A 84 2.22 5.37 -0.21
CA TRP A 84 2.47 4.81 -1.54
C TRP A 84 3.32 5.71 -2.46
N THR A 85 2.98 7.00 -2.53
CA THR A 85 3.75 7.96 -3.36
C THR A 85 5.22 8.01 -2.94
N ARG A 86 5.48 8.09 -1.63
CA ARG A 86 6.84 8.13 -1.09
C ARG A 86 7.58 6.82 -1.36
N LEU A 87 6.89 5.68 -1.22
CA LEU A 87 7.46 4.35 -1.51
C LEU A 87 7.94 4.27 -2.96
N VAL A 88 7.10 4.65 -3.92
CA VAL A 88 7.45 4.64 -5.35
C VAL A 88 8.61 5.61 -5.62
N GLN A 89 8.56 6.83 -5.08
CA GLN A 89 9.63 7.83 -5.27
C GLN A 89 10.96 7.37 -4.70
N ASN A 90 10.97 6.77 -3.50
CA ASN A 90 12.19 6.25 -2.88
C ASN A 90 12.76 5.05 -3.66
N GLY A 91 11.89 4.15 -4.14
CA GLY A 91 12.32 3.05 -5.01
C GLY A 91 12.97 3.57 -6.30
N MET A 92 12.38 4.56 -6.95
CA MET A 92 12.96 5.19 -8.14
C MET A 92 14.29 5.87 -7.84
N ALA A 93 14.40 6.58 -6.72
CA ALA A 93 15.65 7.18 -6.28
C ALA A 93 16.76 6.15 -5.99
N ALA A 94 16.37 4.93 -5.62
CA ALA A 94 17.26 3.78 -5.46
C ALA A 94 17.55 3.02 -6.77
N GLY A 95 17.04 3.50 -7.92
CA GLY A 95 17.29 2.92 -9.23
C GLY A 95 16.17 2.04 -9.81
N LEU A 96 14.99 2.00 -9.18
CA LEU A 96 13.84 1.28 -9.73
C LEU A 96 13.36 1.94 -11.00
N THR A 97 13.45 1.24 -12.13
CA THR A 97 12.98 1.68 -13.45
C THR A 97 11.78 0.90 -13.95
N SER A 98 11.55 -0.30 -13.39
CA SER A 98 10.42 -1.16 -13.74
C SER A 98 9.84 -1.83 -12.51
N ALA A 99 8.53 -2.09 -12.55
CA ALA A 99 7.79 -2.76 -11.49
C ALA A 99 6.77 -3.74 -12.08
N CYS A 100 6.36 -4.71 -11.30
CA CYS A 100 5.31 -5.65 -11.66
C CYS A 100 4.25 -5.72 -10.56
N GLU A 101 2.99 -5.47 -10.90
CA GLU A 101 1.85 -5.69 -10.01
C GLU A 101 1.38 -7.13 -10.19
N ILE A 102 1.59 -7.96 -9.17
CA ILE A 102 1.20 -9.38 -9.17
C ILE A 102 -0.11 -9.52 -8.39
N GLY A 103 -1.15 -9.99 -9.07
CA GLY A 103 -2.48 -10.19 -8.49
C GLY A 103 -3.61 -9.66 -9.36
N PRO A 104 -4.87 -9.81 -8.91
CA PRO A 104 -6.03 -9.37 -9.69
C PRO A 104 -6.13 -7.84 -9.76
N GLY A 105 -6.30 -7.32 -10.96
CA GLY A 105 -6.46 -5.88 -11.21
C GLY A 105 -5.18 -5.16 -11.63
N LYS A 106 -5.26 -3.82 -11.65
CA LYS A 106 -4.18 -2.93 -12.10
C LYS A 106 -4.19 -1.59 -11.34
N THR A 107 -4.58 -1.65 -10.09
CA THR A 107 -4.78 -0.44 -9.26
C THR A 107 -3.45 0.23 -8.93
N LEU A 108 -2.45 -0.55 -8.49
CA LEU A 108 -1.13 -0.04 -8.12
C LEU A 108 -0.36 0.44 -9.35
N THR A 109 -0.44 -0.29 -10.47
CA THR A 109 0.07 0.15 -11.77
C THR A 109 -0.51 1.49 -12.19
N GLY A 110 -1.83 1.67 -12.03
CA GLY A 110 -2.51 2.93 -12.32
C GLY A 110 -2.07 4.07 -11.40
N PHE A 111 -1.76 3.79 -10.13
CA PHE A 111 -1.24 4.79 -9.20
C PHE A 111 0.21 5.13 -9.50
N ALA A 112 1.06 4.15 -9.77
CA ALA A 112 2.46 4.36 -10.13
C ALA A 112 2.59 5.24 -11.37
N GLY A 113 1.80 4.98 -12.42
CA GLY A 113 1.78 5.79 -13.64
C GLY A 113 1.27 7.24 -13.48
N LYS A 114 0.60 7.56 -12.35
CA LYS A 114 0.26 8.95 -11.98
C LYS A 114 1.39 9.64 -11.21
N ILE A 115 2.25 8.86 -10.54
CA ILE A 115 3.40 9.38 -9.80
C ILE A 115 4.56 9.69 -10.75
N SER A 116 4.87 8.77 -11.66
CA SER A 116 5.91 8.96 -12.66
C SER A 116 5.57 8.26 -13.97
N LYS A 117 5.98 8.89 -15.09
CA LYS A 117 5.91 8.31 -16.43
C LYS A 117 7.18 7.53 -16.80
N GLU A 118 8.23 7.67 -16.01
CA GLU A 118 9.51 6.98 -16.20
C GLU A 118 9.49 5.56 -15.65
N LEU A 119 8.62 5.28 -14.65
CA LEU A 119 8.46 3.95 -14.09
C LEU A 119 7.58 3.09 -15.00
N THR A 120 8.18 2.08 -15.61
CA THR A 120 7.43 1.07 -16.40
C THR A 120 6.78 0.06 -15.46
N CYS A 121 5.45 -0.11 -15.56
CA CYS A 121 4.72 -1.08 -14.75
C CYS A 121 4.03 -2.11 -15.63
N LYS A 122 4.28 -3.40 -15.35
CA LYS A 122 3.55 -4.54 -15.91
C LYS A 122 2.52 -5.06 -14.91
N THR A 123 1.49 -5.74 -15.38
CA THR A 123 0.52 -6.45 -14.52
C THR A 123 0.55 -7.94 -14.83
N VAL A 124 0.54 -8.75 -13.79
CA VAL A 124 0.54 -10.22 -13.86
C VAL A 124 -0.66 -10.74 -13.09
N GLN A 125 -1.73 -11.08 -13.80
CA GLN A 125 -3.00 -11.50 -13.21
C GLN A 125 -3.29 -13.00 -13.42
N ASP A 126 -2.58 -13.62 -14.37
CA ASP A 126 -2.76 -15.00 -14.79
C ASP A 126 -1.45 -15.59 -15.36
N MET A 127 -1.49 -16.82 -15.79
CA MET A 127 -0.31 -17.51 -16.36
C MET A 127 0.21 -16.87 -17.64
N ALA A 128 -0.66 -16.29 -18.46
CA ALA A 128 -0.24 -15.56 -19.66
C ALA A 128 0.56 -14.31 -19.28
N GLY A 129 0.12 -13.60 -18.24
CA GLY A 129 0.86 -12.46 -17.66
C GLY A 129 2.22 -12.87 -17.09
N VAL A 130 2.33 -14.04 -16.47
CA VAL A 130 3.63 -14.58 -15.98
C VAL A 130 4.59 -14.79 -17.15
N GLN A 131 4.12 -15.42 -18.21
CA GLN A 131 4.94 -15.66 -19.42
C GLN A 131 5.40 -14.34 -20.04
N ALA A 132 4.50 -13.39 -20.23
CA ALA A 132 4.83 -12.08 -20.80
C ALA A 132 5.74 -11.21 -19.90
N ALA A 133 5.79 -11.47 -18.60
CA ALA A 133 6.67 -10.75 -17.69
C ALA A 133 8.09 -11.34 -17.64
N ALA A 134 8.26 -12.61 -18.05
CA ALA A 134 9.54 -13.31 -18.10
C ALA A 134 10.35 -13.03 -19.37
N GLU A 135 9.70 -12.45 -20.39
CA GLU A 135 10.33 -11.93 -21.63
C GLU A 135 10.86 -10.50 -21.46
#